data_f561753b5ff19ac99310d0a7aef31761
#
_entry.id   f561753b5ff19ac99310d0a7aef31761
#
_cell.length_a   1.000
_cell.length_b   1.000
_cell.length_c   1.000
_cell.angle_alpha   90.00
_cell.angle_beta   90.00
_cell.angle_gamma   90.00
#
_symmetry.space_group_name_H-M   'P 1'
#
loop_
_entity.id
_entity.type
_entity.pdbx_description
1 polymer ?
#
loop_
_entity_poly.entity_id
_entity_poly.type
_entity_poly.pdbx_seq_one_letter_code
_entity_poly.pdbx_strand_id
1 'polypeptide(L)' 'MRVTIDKDLCTGDQICCDLCPEVFEMDGDTAKVLVDEVPSEFEDVVKEAIESCPAECIKQE' A
#
# COMPACT_ATOMS: atom_id res chain seq x y z
N MET A 1 -0.83 -7.64 10.71
CA MET A 1 -0.09 -7.52 9.44
C MET A 1 0.49 -6.12 9.32
N ARG A 2 1.76 -6.02 9.03
CA ARG A 2 2.42 -4.74 8.82
C ARG A 2 2.91 -4.64 7.39
N VAL A 3 2.79 -3.47 6.82
CA VAL A 3 3.27 -3.22 5.47
C VAL A 3 4.03 -1.90 5.42
N THR A 4 4.98 -1.84 4.51
CA THR A 4 5.73 -0.62 4.24
C THR A 4 5.76 -0.37 2.75
N ILE A 5 6.01 0.86 2.36
CA ILE A 5 6.12 1.22 0.96
C ILE A 5 7.53 1.73 0.69
N ASP A 6 8.16 1.13 -0.32
CA ASP A 6 9.46 1.59 -0.79
C ASP A 6 9.22 2.70 -1.81
N LYS A 7 9.46 3.94 -1.38
CA LYS A 7 9.20 5.10 -2.22
C LYS A 7 10.08 5.15 -3.47
N ASP A 8 11.23 4.52 -3.42
CA ASP A 8 12.10 4.46 -4.59
C ASP A 8 11.53 3.58 -5.69
N LEU A 9 10.72 2.59 -5.32
CA LEU A 9 10.09 1.69 -6.28
C LEU A 9 8.69 2.14 -6.69
N CYS A 10 8.05 2.98 -5.89
CA CYS A 10 6.69 3.43 -6.16
C CYS A 10 6.66 4.35 -7.36
N THR A 11 5.82 4.01 -8.34
CA THR A 11 5.71 4.77 -9.58
C THR A 11 4.49 5.71 -9.60
N GLY A 12 3.78 5.81 -8.48
CA GLY A 12 2.63 6.68 -8.39
C GLY A 12 1.37 6.12 -9.05
N ASP A 13 1.30 4.81 -9.21
CA ASP A 13 0.17 4.15 -9.86
C ASP A 13 -1.15 4.26 -9.09
N GLN A 14 -1.09 4.56 -7.80
CA GLN A 14 -2.27 4.75 -6.94
C GLN A 14 -3.14 3.52 -6.75
N ILE A 15 -2.71 2.37 -7.22
CA ILE A 15 -3.52 1.15 -7.12
C ILE A 15 -3.84 0.81 -5.66
N CYS A 16 -2.82 0.86 -4.79
CA CYS A 16 -3.02 0.58 -3.38
C CYS A 16 -3.94 1.60 -2.72
N CYS A 17 -3.84 2.87 -3.12
CA CYS A 17 -4.70 3.91 -2.58
C CYS A 17 -6.13 3.75 -3.05
N ASP A 18 -6.33 3.30 -4.29
CA ASP A 18 -7.67 3.06 -4.82
C ASP A 18 -8.33 1.86 -4.16
N LEU A 19 -7.55 0.81 -3.90
CA LEU A 19 -8.07 -0.40 -3.29
C LEU A 19 -8.33 -0.23 -1.79
N CYS A 20 -7.46 0.47 -1.11
CA CYS A 20 -7.58 0.64 0.34
C CYS A 20 -7.17 2.05 0.78
N PRO A 21 -8.03 3.05 0.55
CA PRO A 21 -7.71 4.43 0.93
C PRO A 21 -7.60 4.64 2.43
N GLU A 22 -8.11 3.70 3.22
CA GLU A 22 -8.03 3.78 4.68
C GLU A 22 -6.66 3.41 5.22
N VAL A 23 -5.88 2.66 4.45
CA VAL A 23 -4.54 2.22 4.84
C VAL A 23 -3.47 2.99 4.08
N PHE A 24 -3.74 3.35 2.84
CA PHE A 24 -2.77 4.01 1.97
C PHE A 24 -3.28 5.37 1.50
N GLU A 25 -2.36 6.33 1.42
CA GLU A 25 -2.68 7.66 0.92
C GLU A 25 -1.54 8.13 0.02
N MET A 26 -1.89 8.90 -1.00
CA MET A 26 -0.86 9.49 -1.86
C MET A 26 -0.15 10.63 -1.13
N ASP A 27 1.17 10.62 -1.19
CA ASP A 27 2.02 11.63 -0.62
C ASP A 27 2.91 12.15 -1.76
N GLY A 28 2.43 13.16 -2.47
CA GLY A 28 3.10 13.63 -3.67
C GLY A 28 2.99 12.61 -4.78
N ASP A 29 4.14 12.13 -5.27
CA ASP A 29 4.19 11.15 -6.36
C ASP A 29 4.21 9.71 -5.88
N THR A 30 4.21 9.48 -4.57
CA THR A 30 4.29 8.14 -4.01
C THR A 30 3.18 7.92 -3.00
N ALA A 31 2.91 6.65 -2.70
CA ALA A 31 1.95 6.30 -1.67
C ALA A 31 2.63 6.19 -0.31
N LYS A 32 1.86 6.37 0.75
CA LYS A 32 2.36 6.15 2.11
C LYS A 32 1.33 5.32 2.89
N VAL A 33 1.81 4.65 3.92
CA VAL A 33 0.96 3.85 4.80
C VAL A 33 0.48 4.73 5.95
N LEU A 34 -0.82 4.74 6.20
CA LEU A 34 -1.42 5.56 7.24
C LEU A 34 -1.45 4.90 8.61
N VAL A 35 -1.24 3.59 8.67
CA VAL A 35 -1.35 2.82 9.91
C VAL A 35 -0.08 2.05 10.18
N ASP A 36 0.24 1.82 11.45
CA ASP A 36 1.39 1.00 11.83
C ASP A 36 1.11 -0.48 11.60
N GLU A 37 -0.13 -0.89 11.84
CA GLU A 37 -0.53 -2.27 11.65
C GLU A 37 -1.88 -2.30 10.93
N VAL A 38 -1.97 -3.14 9.92
CA VAL A 38 -3.20 -3.28 9.13
C VAL A 38 -4.24 -4.07 9.93
N PRO A 39 -5.43 -3.48 10.17
CA PRO A 39 -6.51 -4.24 10.81
C PRO A 39 -6.88 -5.48 10.00
N SER A 40 -7.31 -6.53 10.68
CA SER A 40 -7.64 -7.79 10.01
C SER A 40 -8.73 -7.62 8.95
N GLU A 41 -9.63 -6.67 9.14
CA GLU A 41 -10.70 -6.41 8.17
C GLU A 41 -10.18 -5.89 6.84
N PHE A 42 -8.96 -5.33 6.81
CA PHE A 42 -8.34 -4.80 5.61
C PHE A 42 -7.22 -5.68 5.06
N GLU A 43 -6.88 -6.76 5.75
CA GLU A 43 -5.75 -7.60 5.33
C GLU A 43 -5.93 -8.18 3.92
N ASP A 44 -7.14 -8.63 3.60
CA ASP A 44 -7.40 -9.19 2.28
C ASP A 44 -7.23 -8.15 1.18
N VAL A 45 -7.72 -6.94 1.41
CA VAL A 45 -7.61 -5.85 0.45
C VAL A 45 -6.16 -5.42 0.29
N VAL A 46 -5.41 -5.36 1.39
CA VAL A 46 -4.00 -5.01 1.34
C VAL A 46 -3.19 -6.05 0.58
N LYS A 47 -3.48 -7.34 0.79
CA LYS A 47 -2.82 -8.40 0.04
C LYS A 47 -3.11 -8.27 -1.45
N GLU A 48 -4.34 -7.93 -1.81
CA GLU A 48 -4.70 -7.70 -3.20
C GLU A 48 -3.92 -6.51 -3.77
N ALA A 49 -3.77 -5.46 -2.99
CA ALA A 49 -2.99 -4.30 -3.42
C ALA A 49 -1.53 -4.66 -3.66
N ILE A 50 -0.95 -5.48 -2.78
CA ILE A 50 0.43 -5.94 -2.92
C ILE A 50 0.59 -6.72 -4.23
N GLU A 51 -0.34 -7.61 -4.53
CA GLU A 51 -0.28 -8.43 -5.74
C GLU A 51 -0.53 -7.61 -7.00
N SER A 52 -1.35 -6.57 -6.91
CA SER A 52 -1.73 -5.75 -8.06
C SER A 52 -0.74 -4.64 -8.35
N CYS A 53 0.14 -4.31 -7.43
CA CYS A 53 1.09 -3.22 -7.62
C CYS A 53 2.17 -3.63 -8.62
N PRO A 54 2.24 -2.99 -9.80
CA PRO A 54 3.23 -3.39 -10.82
C PRO A 54 4.66 -3.03 -10.42
N ALA A 55 4.83 -2.05 -9.53
CA ALA A 55 6.15 -1.65 -9.06
C ALA A 55 6.66 -2.51 -7.92
N GLU A 56 5.81 -3.34 -7.35
CA GLU A 56 6.14 -4.18 -6.20
C GLU A 56 6.77 -3.38 -5.05
N CYS A 57 6.30 -2.16 -4.87
CA CYS A 57 6.87 -1.26 -3.86
C CYS A 57 6.32 -1.51 -2.45
N ILE A 58 5.27 -2.30 -2.33
CA ILE A 58 4.68 -2.61 -1.04
C ILE A 58 5.36 -3.84 -0.45
N LYS A 59 5.89 -3.69 0.74
CA LYS A 59 6.56 -4.78 1.44
C LYS A 59 5.72 -5.20 2.65
N GLN A 60 5.58 -6.49 2.84
CA GLN A 60 4.89 -7.04 4.01
C GLN A 60 5.92 -7.50 5.02
N GLU A 61 5.77 -7.04 6.25
CA GLU A 61 6.62 -7.47 7.36
C GLU A 61 6.04 -8.66 8.09
#